data_92459222e8fbae54f8409f7e4046c0ad
#
_entry.id   92459222e8fbae54f8409f7e4046c0ad
#
_cell.length_a   1.000
_cell.length_b   1.000
_cell.length_c   1.000
_cell.angle_alpha   90.00
_cell.angle_beta   90.00
_cell.angle_gamma   90.00
#
_symmetry.space_group_name_H-M   'P 1'
#
loop_
_entity.id
_entity.type
_entity.pdbx_description
1 polymer ?
#
loop_
_entity_poly.entity_id
_entity_poly.type
_entity_poly.pdbx_seq_one_letter_code
_entity_poly.pdbx_strand_id
1 'polypeptide(L)'
;MTNETKYKYYAFISYSSKDIKWGKRLHKKLTQYRLPSILGSDKQKNRKPIRPVFFAPYDIQPGELPDELKGRINTSKFLIVICSPNSAQSDWVGREIKYFCSVNKKENVFCFIIDGEPNSSNPIKECYNPGLMEVGFVSPLGANINEKTYSFPFRKWNKERAYIQLVTKLLGVDFDVLWQNHKRLLIQQLLSIISGVMLLCSLFIAVIFYLRPINVDFKIDVTIGEYHNIFSVADIDGKVVIRDIPRSYIGKIIKAHVMGENCLATDTSFNLKRSNNYIHLYRDSMYYGHIQFYLLDENLHRPIVNSKLLISKTETQSDNKGFVNCYIPIKLQS
;
A
#
# COMPACT_ATOMS: atom_id res chain seq x y z
N MET A 1 -18.24 -23.91 -43.74
CA MET A 1 -19.21 -22.83 -43.42
C MET A 1 -19.72 -23.09 -42.01
N THR A 2 -19.26 -22.34 -41.03
CA THR A 2 -19.50 -22.57 -39.62
C THR A 2 -20.90 -22.11 -39.23
N ASN A 3 -21.67 -22.98 -38.54
CA ASN A 3 -23.02 -22.79 -38.01
C ASN A 3 -23.17 -21.65 -36.97
N GLU A 4 -22.46 -20.52 -37.16
CA GLU A 4 -22.46 -19.42 -36.20
C GLU A 4 -23.69 -18.50 -36.22
N THR A 5 -24.57 -18.64 -37.20
CA THR A 5 -25.72 -17.75 -37.42
C THR A 5 -27.01 -18.20 -36.73
N LYS A 6 -27.02 -19.37 -36.06
CA LYS A 6 -28.25 -19.96 -35.48
C LYS A 6 -28.71 -19.29 -34.18
N TYR A 7 -27.79 -18.72 -33.39
CA TYR A 7 -28.10 -18.21 -32.06
C TYR A 7 -27.86 -16.70 -31.97
N LYS A 8 -28.87 -15.96 -31.48
CA LYS A 8 -28.79 -14.52 -31.19
C LYS A 8 -28.09 -14.27 -29.88
N TYR A 9 -28.34 -15.10 -28.89
CA TYR A 9 -27.77 -14.98 -27.54
C TYR A 9 -26.76 -16.10 -27.29
N TYR A 10 -25.66 -15.76 -26.65
CA TYR A 10 -24.66 -16.73 -26.25
C TYR A 10 -25.15 -17.61 -25.12
N ALA A 11 -25.83 -17.01 -24.14
CA ALA A 11 -26.47 -17.73 -23.05
C ALA A 11 -27.74 -17.03 -22.56
N PHE A 12 -28.67 -17.82 -22.02
CA PHE A 12 -29.83 -17.38 -21.27
C PHE A 12 -29.59 -17.69 -19.79
N ILE A 13 -29.82 -16.73 -18.88
CA ILE A 13 -29.71 -16.94 -17.44
C ILE A 13 -31.11 -17.14 -16.87
N SER A 14 -31.38 -18.39 -16.39
CA SER A 14 -32.60 -18.78 -15.67
C SER A 14 -32.34 -18.64 -14.16
N TYR A 15 -33.26 -17.99 -13.45
CA TYR A 15 -33.11 -17.73 -12.01
C TYR A 15 -34.45 -17.46 -11.35
N SER A 16 -34.55 -17.69 -10.03
CA SER A 16 -35.70 -17.25 -9.23
C SER A 16 -35.67 -15.73 -9.03
N SER A 17 -36.82 -15.05 -9.07
CA SER A 17 -36.94 -13.61 -8.81
C SER A 17 -36.27 -13.18 -7.49
N LYS A 18 -36.30 -14.04 -6.48
CA LYS A 18 -35.61 -13.83 -5.19
C LYS A 18 -34.10 -13.78 -5.32
N ASP A 19 -33.53 -14.33 -6.39
CA ASP A 19 -32.07 -14.38 -6.65
C ASP A 19 -31.58 -13.34 -7.69
N ILE A 20 -32.40 -12.35 -7.99
CA ILE A 20 -32.12 -11.31 -9.00
C ILE A 20 -30.76 -10.63 -8.82
N LYS A 21 -30.29 -10.42 -7.58
CA LYS A 21 -28.98 -9.82 -7.29
C LYS A 21 -27.83 -10.68 -7.85
N TRP A 22 -27.96 -12.01 -7.76
CA TRP A 22 -27.00 -12.94 -8.31
C TRP A 22 -27.07 -13.01 -9.82
N GLY A 23 -28.27 -13.02 -10.39
CA GLY A 23 -28.47 -12.94 -11.84
C GLY A 23 -27.80 -11.71 -12.45
N LYS A 24 -28.01 -10.52 -11.86
CA LYS A 24 -27.35 -9.26 -12.27
C LYS A 24 -25.82 -9.34 -12.16
N ARG A 25 -25.30 -9.91 -11.07
CA ARG A 25 -23.84 -10.07 -10.88
C ARG A 25 -23.24 -11.02 -11.90
N LEU A 26 -23.87 -12.17 -12.14
CA LEU A 26 -23.41 -13.15 -13.11
C LEU A 26 -23.45 -12.58 -14.52
N HIS A 27 -24.56 -11.95 -14.91
CA HIS A 27 -24.72 -11.29 -16.20
C HIS A 27 -23.59 -10.26 -16.45
N LYS A 28 -23.38 -9.34 -15.48
CA LYS A 28 -22.31 -8.34 -15.55
C LYS A 28 -20.94 -8.98 -15.72
N LYS A 29 -20.65 -10.01 -14.92
CA LYS A 29 -19.36 -10.71 -14.92
C LYS A 29 -19.09 -11.44 -16.25
N LEU A 30 -20.11 -12.11 -16.80
CA LEU A 30 -20.02 -12.78 -18.10
C LEU A 30 -19.86 -11.80 -19.26
N THR A 31 -20.66 -10.72 -19.28
CA THR A 31 -20.59 -9.72 -20.36
C THR A 31 -19.32 -8.89 -20.35
N GLN A 32 -18.67 -8.74 -19.20
CA GLN A 32 -17.38 -8.04 -19.06
C GLN A 32 -16.18 -8.97 -19.20
N TYR A 33 -16.41 -10.28 -19.27
CA TYR A 33 -15.31 -11.23 -19.36
C TYR A 33 -14.54 -11.07 -20.68
N ARG A 34 -13.21 -11.00 -20.57
CA ARG A 34 -12.28 -10.94 -21.72
C ARG A 34 -11.36 -12.16 -21.68
N LEU A 35 -11.27 -12.87 -22.78
CA LEU A 35 -10.29 -13.95 -22.90
C LEU A 35 -8.87 -13.41 -22.77
N PRO A 36 -8.01 -14.08 -21.98
CA PRO A 36 -6.59 -13.77 -21.96
C PRO A 36 -5.95 -13.91 -23.35
N SER A 37 -4.93 -13.07 -23.62
CA SER A 37 -4.25 -13.04 -24.92
C SER A 37 -3.53 -14.33 -25.32
N ILE A 38 -3.19 -15.17 -24.35
CA ILE A 38 -2.44 -16.42 -24.55
C ILE A 38 -3.25 -17.51 -25.29
N LEU A 39 -4.58 -17.45 -25.23
CA LEU A 39 -5.46 -18.39 -25.92
C LEU A 39 -5.76 -18.02 -27.38
N GLY A 40 -5.17 -16.99 -27.90
CA GLY A 40 -5.27 -16.55 -29.28
C GLY A 40 -3.94 -16.74 -30.00
N SER A 41 -3.71 -17.90 -30.59
CA SER A 41 -2.76 -18.00 -31.66
C SER A 41 -3.19 -17.07 -32.79
N ASP A 42 -2.26 -16.23 -33.24
CA ASP A 42 -2.26 -15.41 -34.43
C ASP A 42 -3.49 -15.46 -35.33
N LYS A 43 -4.03 -14.27 -35.61
CA LYS A 43 -5.00 -13.94 -36.66
C LYS A 43 -6.47 -13.79 -36.34
N GLN A 44 -6.96 -14.02 -35.13
CA GLN A 44 -8.34 -13.62 -34.87
C GLN A 44 -8.41 -12.40 -33.92
N LYS A 45 -8.37 -11.20 -34.53
CA LYS A 45 -8.75 -9.92 -33.88
C LYS A 45 -10.20 -9.89 -33.34
N ASN A 46 -10.96 -10.98 -33.49
CA ASN A 46 -12.34 -11.15 -33.03
C ASN A 46 -12.40 -12.07 -31.80
N ARG A 47 -11.82 -11.63 -30.69
CA ARG A 47 -12.12 -12.22 -29.40
C ARG A 47 -13.54 -11.82 -29.00
N LYS A 48 -14.53 -12.55 -29.54
CA LYS A 48 -15.93 -12.33 -29.21
C LYS A 48 -16.08 -12.52 -27.69
N PRO A 49 -16.44 -11.49 -26.90
CA PRO A 49 -16.81 -11.68 -25.52
C PRO A 49 -17.99 -12.65 -25.45
N ILE A 50 -18.28 -13.21 -24.26
CA ILE A 50 -19.49 -13.99 -23.99
C ILE A 50 -20.68 -13.01 -24.08
N ARG A 51 -21.05 -12.65 -25.31
CA ARG A 51 -22.10 -11.64 -25.61
C ARG A 51 -22.84 -12.02 -26.86
N PRO A 52 -24.14 -11.66 -26.95
CA PRO A 52 -24.96 -11.16 -25.85
C PRO A 52 -25.41 -12.29 -24.93
N VAL A 53 -25.53 -12.01 -23.62
CA VAL A 53 -26.15 -12.89 -22.63
C VAL A 53 -27.52 -12.31 -22.32
N PHE A 54 -28.57 -13.13 -22.40
CA PHE A 54 -29.91 -12.73 -22.05
C PHE A 54 -30.13 -12.88 -20.55
N PHE A 55 -30.64 -11.83 -19.94
CA PHE A 55 -31.04 -11.78 -18.54
C PHE A 55 -32.35 -11.01 -18.47
N ALA A 56 -33.41 -11.67 -18.02
CA ALA A 56 -34.72 -11.03 -17.89
C ALA A 56 -34.93 -10.55 -16.46
N PRO A 57 -34.99 -9.24 -16.20
CA PRO A 57 -35.23 -8.68 -14.87
C PRO A 57 -36.74 -8.61 -14.56
N TYR A 58 -37.58 -9.55 -15.03
CA TYR A 58 -39.04 -9.44 -14.93
C TYR A 58 -39.59 -10.25 -13.78
N ASP A 59 -40.48 -9.63 -12.99
CA ASP A 59 -41.52 -10.28 -12.23
C ASP A 59 -42.60 -10.73 -13.24
N ILE A 60 -42.47 -11.97 -13.71
CA ILE A 60 -43.44 -12.54 -14.63
C ILE A 60 -44.54 -13.21 -13.80
N GLN A 61 -45.81 -12.86 -14.11
CA GLN A 61 -46.99 -13.41 -13.43
C GLN A 61 -47.10 -14.92 -13.64
N PRO A 62 -47.72 -15.67 -12.68
CA PRO A 62 -47.99 -17.11 -12.84
C PRO A 62 -48.79 -17.37 -14.12
N GLY A 63 -48.27 -18.27 -14.96
CA GLY A 63 -48.90 -18.60 -16.23
C GLY A 63 -47.98 -19.44 -17.13
N GLU A 64 -48.36 -19.63 -18.38
CA GLU A 64 -47.48 -20.24 -19.39
C GLU A 64 -46.30 -19.34 -19.73
N LEU A 65 -45.19 -19.94 -20.23
CA LEU A 65 -44.06 -19.19 -20.72
C LEU A 65 -44.50 -18.28 -21.86
N PRO A 66 -44.33 -16.93 -21.74
CA PRO A 66 -44.67 -16.02 -22.80
C PRO A 66 -43.90 -16.34 -24.09
N ASP A 67 -44.55 -16.16 -25.24
CA ASP A 67 -43.93 -16.48 -26.54
C ASP A 67 -42.64 -15.65 -26.79
N GLU A 68 -42.60 -14.46 -26.28
CA GLU A 68 -41.35 -13.66 -26.33
C GLU A 68 -40.22 -14.36 -25.59
N LEU A 69 -40.45 -14.92 -24.41
CA LEU A 69 -39.44 -15.61 -23.64
C LEU A 69 -39.04 -16.94 -24.30
N LYS A 70 -40.00 -17.69 -24.82
CA LYS A 70 -39.73 -18.88 -25.64
C LYS A 70 -38.81 -18.50 -26.84
N GLY A 71 -39.10 -17.40 -27.51
CA GLY A 71 -38.26 -16.87 -28.60
C GLY A 71 -36.81 -16.56 -28.16
N ARG A 72 -36.64 -16.00 -26.95
CA ARG A 72 -35.30 -15.73 -26.38
C ARG A 72 -34.55 -17.03 -26.04
N ILE A 73 -35.24 -18.00 -25.45
CA ILE A 73 -34.70 -19.33 -25.14
C ILE A 73 -34.28 -20.05 -26.44
N ASN A 74 -35.15 -20.08 -27.47
CA ASN A 74 -34.89 -20.73 -28.76
C ASN A 74 -33.63 -20.16 -29.44
N THR A 75 -33.39 -18.85 -29.30
CA THR A 75 -32.26 -18.15 -29.93
C THR A 75 -31.02 -18.08 -29.02
N SER A 76 -31.01 -18.79 -27.89
CA SER A 76 -29.88 -18.89 -26.96
C SER A 76 -29.13 -20.21 -27.15
N LYS A 77 -27.77 -20.12 -27.19
CA LYS A 77 -26.90 -21.29 -27.38
C LYS A 77 -26.83 -22.13 -26.10
N PHE A 78 -26.75 -21.49 -24.94
CA PHE A 78 -26.58 -22.11 -23.63
C PHE A 78 -27.66 -21.64 -22.66
N LEU A 79 -28.02 -22.51 -21.72
CA LEU A 79 -28.84 -22.18 -20.53
C LEU A 79 -27.94 -22.22 -19.30
N ILE A 80 -27.92 -21.14 -18.52
CA ILE A 80 -27.26 -21.10 -17.22
C ILE A 80 -28.37 -21.02 -16.15
N VAL A 81 -28.49 -22.07 -15.35
CA VAL A 81 -29.44 -22.14 -14.25
C VAL A 81 -28.75 -21.69 -12.96
N ILE A 82 -29.23 -20.60 -12.36
CA ILE A 82 -28.79 -20.20 -11.02
C ILE A 82 -29.51 -21.13 -10.02
N CYS A 83 -28.73 -21.94 -9.31
CA CYS A 83 -29.21 -22.94 -8.39
C CYS A 83 -29.15 -22.42 -6.94
N SER A 84 -30.28 -22.44 -6.27
CA SER A 84 -30.51 -22.08 -4.88
C SER A 84 -31.77 -22.74 -4.35
N PRO A 85 -32.05 -22.75 -3.05
CA PRO A 85 -33.32 -23.19 -2.53
C PRO A 85 -34.54 -22.44 -3.09
N ASN A 86 -34.35 -21.15 -3.45
CA ASN A 86 -35.41 -20.39 -4.12
C ASN A 86 -35.66 -20.88 -5.55
N SER A 87 -34.58 -21.18 -6.27
CA SER A 87 -34.63 -21.69 -7.65
C SER A 87 -35.19 -23.12 -7.67
N ALA A 88 -34.86 -23.96 -6.68
CA ALA A 88 -35.37 -25.33 -6.56
C ALA A 88 -36.90 -25.37 -6.45
N GLN A 89 -37.47 -24.39 -5.75
CA GLN A 89 -38.93 -24.28 -5.56
C GLN A 89 -39.65 -23.46 -6.65
N SER A 90 -38.93 -22.98 -7.66
CA SER A 90 -39.52 -22.12 -8.70
C SER A 90 -40.05 -22.94 -9.86
N ASP A 91 -41.37 -23.00 -10.01
CA ASP A 91 -42.02 -23.62 -11.19
C ASP A 91 -41.58 -22.98 -12.48
N TRP A 92 -41.31 -21.66 -12.44
CA TRP A 92 -40.88 -20.89 -13.59
C TRP A 92 -39.50 -21.38 -14.11
N VAL A 93 -38.54 -21.53 -13.23
CA VAL A 93 -37.23 -22.08 -13.57
C VAL A 93 -37.34 -23.49 -14.15
N GLY A 94 -38.23 -24.32 -13.55
CA GLY A 94 -38.51 -25.66 -14.07
C GLY A 94 -39.06 -25.66 -15.50
N ARG A 95 -39.97 -24.76 -15.81
CA ARG A 95 -40.53 -24.59 -17.17
C ARG A 95 -39.48 -24.11 -18.17
N GLU A 96 -38.63 -23.14 -17.80
CA GLU A 96 -37.56 -22.69 -18.65
C GLU A 96 -36.57 -23.83 -18.99
N ILE A 97 -36.19 -24.63 -17.99
CA ILE A 97 -35.31 -25.80 -18.17
C ILE A 97 -35.94 -26.82 -19.14
N LYS A 98 -37.19 -27.21 -18.87
CA LYS A 98 -37.91 -28.18 -19.71
C LYS A 98 -38.05 -27.69 -21.14
N TYR A 99 -38.44 -26.43 -21.31
CA TYR A 99 -38.58 -25.83 -22.63
C TYR A 99 -37.22 -25.74 -23.37
N PHE A 100 -36.13 -25.27 -22.70
CA PHE A 100 -34.82 -25.25 -23.31
C PHE A 100 -34.36 -26.65 -23.77
N CYS A 101 -34.55 -27.67 -22.93
CA CYS A 101 -34.17 -29.04 -23.26
C CYS A 101 -35.03 -29.67 -24.37
N SER A 102 -36.25 -29.17 -24.59
CA SER A 102 -37.11 -29.64 -25.70
C SER A 102 -36.63 -29.10 -27.06
N VAL A 103 -35.97 -27.95 -27.09
CA VAL A 103 -35.54 -27.29 -28.33
C VAL A 103 -34.02 -27.29 -28.55
N ASN A 104 -33.25 -27.55 -27.52
CA ASN A 104 -31.80 -27.55 -27.52
C ASN A 104 -31.22 -28.81 -26.88
N LYS A 105 -29.91 -29.00 -27.01
CA LYS A 105 -29.20 -30.12 -26.41
C LYS A 105 -29.04 -29.97 -24.90
N LYS A 106 -29.24 -31.02 -24.13
CA LYS A 106 -29.04 -31.06 -22.66
C LYS A 106 -27.61 -30.62 -22.27
N GLU A 107 -26.61 -30.99 -23.05
CA GLU A 107 -25.19 -30.65 -22.79
C GLU A 107 -24.95 -29.14 -22.73
N ASN A 108 -25.88 -28.34 -23.23
CA ASN A 108 -25.81 -26.87 -23.22
C ASN A 108 -26.45 -26.24 -21.96
N VAL A 109 -26.88 -27.05 -21.00
CA VAL A 109 -27.40 -26.60 -19.70
C VAL A 109 -26.30 -26.65 -18.65
N PHE A 110 -26.06 -25.52 -17.98
CA PHE A 110 -25.04 -25.40 -16.93
C PHE A 110 -25.65 -24.89 -15.64
N CYS A 111 -25.35 -25.58 -14.54
CA CYS A 111 -25.76 -25.19 -13.20
C CYS A 111 -24.73 -24.29 -12.56
N PHE A 112 -25.21 -23.21 -11.93
CA PHE A 112 -24.38 -22.25 -11.18
C PHE A 112 -24.94 -22.12 -9.76
N ILE A 113 -24.31 -22.82 -8.80
CA ILE A 113 -24.79 -22.94 -7.43
C ILE A 113 -24.36 -21.73 -6.62
N ILE A 114 -25.35 -20.99 -6.11
CA ILE A 114 -25.12 -19.79 -5.30
C ILE A 114 -25.42 -20.01 -3.81
N ASP A 115 -26.34 -20.93 -3.49
CA ASP A 115 -26.70 -21.32 -2.14
C ASP A 115 -27.36 -22.72 -2.18
N GLY A 116 -27.45 -23.35 -1.00
CA GLY A 116 -28.03 -24.67 -0.85
C GLY A 116 -27.06 -25.83 -1.07
N GLU A 117 -27.56 -27.03 -1.06
CA GLU A 117 -26.82 -28.28 -1.18
C GLU A 117 -27.39 -29.10 -2.35
N PRO A 118 -26.55 -29.48 -3.35
CA PRO A 118 -27.01 -30.31 -4.47
C PRO A 118 -27.44 -31.71 -4.01
N ASN A 119 -28.57 -32.21 -4.51
CA ASN A 119 -29.15 -33.53 -4.18
C ASN A 119 -29.33 -33.74 -2.67
N SER A 120 -29.76 -32.69 -1.97
CA SER A 120 -29.99 -32.75 -0.54
C SER A 120 -31.27 -33.55 -0.24
N SER A 121 -31.20 -34.44 0.75
CA SER A 121 -32.41 -35.10 1.28
C SER A 121 -33.33 -34.11 2.02
N ASN A 122 -32.84 -32.93 2.36
CA ASN A 122 -33.65 -31.89 2.98
C ASN A 122 -34.16 -30.90 1.91
N PRO A 123 -35.49 -30.85 1.67
CA PRO A 123 -36.08 -29.99 0.64
C PRO A 123 -35.76 -28.47 0.84
N ILE A 124 -35.52 -28.04 2.08
CA ILE A 124 -35.21 -26.65 2.39
C ILE A 124 -33.77 -26.28 1.93
N LYS A 125 -32.89 -27.27 1.87
CA LYS A 125 -31.49 -27.08 1.46
C LYS A 125 -31.23 -27.42 0.00
N GLU A 126 -32.15 -28.18 -0.64
CA GLU A 126 -31.98 -28.57 -2.04
C GLU A 126 -31.87 -27.32 -2.94
N CYS A 127 -30.90 -27.31 -3.83
CA CYS A 127 -30.68 -26.21 -4.74
C CYS A 127 -30.96 -26.50 -6.21
N TYR A 128 -31.13 -27.79 -6.57
CA TYR A 128 -31.50 -28.18 -7.93
C TYR A 128 -32.99 -28.17 -8.12
N ASN A 129 -33.44 -27.54 -9.20
CA ASN A 129 -34.84 -27.56 -9.57
C ASN A 129 -35.25 -28.95 -10.06
N PRO A 130 -36.41 -29.49 -9.63
CA PRO A 130 -36.93 -30.80 -10.09
C PRO A 130 -36.99 -30.92 -11.61
N GLY A 131 -37.20 -29.81 -12.33
CA GLY A 131 -37.20 -29.78 -13.78
C GLY A 131 -35.91 -30.31 -14.42
N LEU A 132 -34.75 -30.24 -13.72
CA LEU A 132 -33.50 -30.84 -14.19
C LEU A 132 -33.60 -32.38 -14.19
N MET A 133 -34.17 -32.98 -13.13
CA MET A 133 -34.32 -34.42 -13.03
C MET A 133 -35.34 -34.95 -14.03
N GLU A 134 -36.46 -34.23 -14.22
CA GLU A 134 -37.49 -34.59 -15.17
C GLU A 134 -37.01 -34.63 -16.62
N VAL A 135 -36.07 -33.78 -16.99
CA VAL A 135 -35.42 -33.82 -18.33
C VAL A 135 -34.25 -34.80 -18.39
N GLY A 136 -34.00 -35.60 -17.32
CA GLY A 136 -33.06 -36.70 -17.28
C GLY A 136 -31.62 -36.32 -16.91
N PHE A 137 -31.42 -35.30 -16.09
CA PHE A 137 -30.14 -35.10 -15.38
C PHE A 137 -30.16 -35.97 -14.11
N VAL A 138 -29.22 -36.90 -13.97
CA VAL A 138 -29.09 -37.73 -12.77
C VAL A 138 -28.33 -37.00 -11.66
N SER A 139 -27.25 -36.32 -11.99
CA SER A 139 -26.46 -35.54 -11.07
C SER A 139 -25.76 -34.40 -11.85
N PRO A 140 -26.45 -33.27 -12.05
CA PRO A 140 -25.85 -32.18 -12.81
C PRO A 140 -24.65 -31.61 -12.06
N LEU A 141 -23.50 -31.51 -12.75
CA LEU A 141 -22.33 -30.87 -12.20
C LEU A 141 -22.49 -29.36 -12.32
N GLY A 142 -22.46 -28.68 -11.19
CA GLY A 142 -22.57 -27.23 -11.11
C GLY A 142 -21.27 -26.56 -10.65
N ALA A 143 -21.00 -25.37 -11.20
CA ALA A 143 -20.00 -24.49 -10.65
C ALA A 143 -20.52 -23.89 -9.33
N ASN A 144 -19.90 -24.23 -8.21
CA ASN A 144 -20.38 -23.87 -6.87
C ASN A 144 -19.62 -22.69 -6.28
N ILE A 145 -20.32 -21.58 -6.04
CA ILE A 145 -19.79 -20.39 -5.37
C ILE A 145 -20.34 -20.19 -3.95
N ASN A 146 -21.07 -21.19 -3.41
CA ASN A 146 -21.70 -21.08 -2.11
C ASN A 146 -20.67 -20.76 -1.02
N GLU A 147 -20.87 -19.64 -0.33
CA GLU A 147 -19.95 -19.14 0.71
C GLU A 147 -19.86 -20.06 1.92
N LYS A 148 -20.95 -20.78 2.21
CA LYS A 148 -21.01 -21.70 3.35
C LYS A 148 -20.13 -22.94 3.15
N THR A 149 -19.83 -23.28 1.90
CA THR A 149 -19.01 -24.46 1.56
C THR A 149 -17.52 -24.20 1.72
N TYR A 150 -17.09 -22.92 1.74
CA TYR A 150 -15.67 -22.55 1.76
C TYR A 150 -15.31 -21.71 2.97
N SER A 151 -14.21 -22.07 3.64
CA SER A 151 -13.67 -21.32 4.77
C SER A 151 -12.83 -20.11 4.33
N PHE A 152 -12.75 -19.11 5.22
CA PHE A 152 -11.80 -18.01 5.09
C PHE A 152 -10.34 -18.54 5.25
N PRO A 153 -9.32 -18.08 4.48
CA PRO A 153 -9.33 -16.96 3.52
C PRO A 153 -9.66 -17.35 2.07
N PHE A 154 -9.88 -18.65 1.80
CA PHE A 154 -9.98 -19.19 0.43
C PHE A 154 -11.33 -18.92 -0.27
N ARG A 155 -12.30 -18.36 0.45
CA ARG A 155 -13.66 -18.09 -0.07
C ARG A 155 -13.67 -17.31 -1.39
N LYS A 156 -12.93 -16.20 -1.45
CA LYS A 156 -12.86 -15.36 -2.66
C LYS A 156 -12.21 -16.11 -3.83
N TRP A 157 -11.18 -16.85 -3.54
CA TRP A 157 -10.44 -17.65 -4.50
C TRP A 157 -11.29 -18.76 -5.11
N ASN A 158 -12.05 -19.48 -4.28
CA ASN A 158 -12.94 -20.55 -4.73
C ASN A 158 -14.12 -20.01 -5.54
N LYS A 159 -14.65 -18.84 -5.21
CA LYS A 159 -15.65 -18.16 -6.05
C LYS A 159 -15.13 -17.86 -7.45
N GLU A 160 -13.92 -17.31 -7.55
CA GLU A 160 -13.30 -17.05 -8.86
C GLU A 160 -13.05 -18.35 -9.63
N ARG A 161 -12.61 -19.41 -8.95
CA ARG A 161 -12.40 -20.72 -9.56
C ARG A 161 -13.71 -21.29 -10.13
N ALA A 162 -14.78 -21.30 -9.37
CA ALA A 162 -16.08 -21.75 -9.81
C ALA A 162 -16.62 -20.93 -10.99
N TYR A 163 -16.43 -19.61 -10.96
CA TYR A 163 -16.78 -18.75 -12.08
C TYR A 163 -15.97 -19.11 -13.35
N ILE A 164 -14.68 -19.34 -13.23
CA ILE A 164 -13.83 -19.75 -14.37
C ILE A 164 -14.27 -21.14 -14.87
N GLN A 165 -14.69 -22.08 -14.01
CA GLN A 165 -15.25 -23.36 -14.44
C GLN A 165 -16.49 -23.17 -15.33
N LEU A 166 -17.39 -22.26 -14.98
CA LEU A 166 -18.53 -21.93 -15.83
C LEU A 166 -18.07 -21.37 -17.19
N VAL A 167 -17.15 -20.39 -17.16
CA VAL A 167 -16.64 -19.75 -18.37
C VAL A 167 -15.95 -20.75 -19.31
N THR A 168 -15.16 -21.66 -18.78
CA THR A 168 -14.46 -22.69 -19.59
C THR A 168 -15.45 -23.62 -20.29
N LYS A 169 -16.51 -24.01 -19.60
CA LYS A 169 -17.58 -24.82 -20.20
C LYS A 169 -18.32 -24.07 -21.31
N LEU A 170 -18.65 -22.81 -21.08
CA LEU A 170 -19.27 -21.95 -22.10
C LEU A 170 -18.40 -21.78 -23.34
N LEU A 171 -17.10 -21.61 -23.15
CA LEU A 171 -16.16 -21.34 -24.25
C LEU A 171 -15.59 -22.60 -24.90
N GLY A 172 -15.78 -23.78 -24.27
CA GLY A 172 -15.16 -25.02 -24.74
C GLY A 172 -13.64 -25.02 -24.64
N VAL A 173 -13.07 -24.33 -23.65
CA VAL A 173 -11.61 -24.19 -23.45
C VAL A 173 -11.20 -25.02 -22.23
N ASP A 174 -9.92 -25.40 -22.20
CA ASP A 174 -9.36 -26.10 -21.06
C ASP A 174 -9.34 -25.21 -19.82
N PHE A 175 -9.80 -25.79 -18.68
CA PHE A 175 -9.89 -25.12 -17.40
C PHE A 175 -8.51 -24.69 -16.87
N ASP A 176 -7.52 -25.59 -16.96
CA ASP A 176 -6.21 -25.33 -16.35
C ASP A 176 -5.50 -24.15 -17.00
N VAL A 177 -5.59 -24.06 -18.33
CA VAL A 177 -5.00 -22.93 -19.08
C VAL A 177 -5.65 -21.62 -18.69
N LEU A 178 -6.99 -21.59 -18.60
CA LEU A 178 -7.71 -20.37 -18.28
C LEU A 178 -7.53 -19.97 -16.80
N TRP A 179 -7.54 -20.96 -15.92
CA TRP A 179 -7.38 -20.75 -14.48
C TRP A 179 -5.97 -20.24 -14.11
N GLN A 180 -4.92 -20.81 -14.67
CA GLN A 180 -3.56 -20.37 -14.42
C GLN A 180 -3.35 -18.90 -14.82
N ASN A 181 -3.87 -18.51 -15.97
CA ASN A 181 -3.80 -17.12 -16.43
C ASN A 181 -4.60 -16.17 -15.53
N HIS A 182 -5.81 -16.57 -15.16
CA HIS A 182 -6.65 -15.78 -14.24
C HIS A 182 -5.99 -15.61 -12.86
N LYS A 183 -5.43 -16.70 -12.33
CA LYS A 183 -4.66 -16.72 -11.09
C LYS A 183 -3.47 -15.74 -11.15
N ARG A 184 -2.70 -15.77 -12.23
CA ARG A 184 -1.55 -14.86 -12.42
C ARG A 184 -1.99 -13.38 -12.36
N LEU A 185 -3.08 -13.03 -13.05
CA LEU A 185 -3.61 -11.67 -13.04
C LEU A 185 -4.06 -11.23 -11.63
N LEU A 186 -4.75 -12.12 -10.89
CA LEU A 186 -5.16 -11.83 -9.52
C LEU A 186 -3.96 -11.61 -8.60
N ILE A 187 -2.91 -12.42 -8.72
CA ILE A 187 -1.67 -12.28 -7.93
C ILE A 187 -0.98 -10.96 -8.28
N GLN A 188 -0.88 -10.62 -9.56
CA GLN A 188 -0.27 -9.34 -9.98
C GLN A 188 -1.01 -8.14 -9.43
N GLN A 189 -2.35 -8.15 -9.44
CA GLN A 189 -3.16 -7.09 -8.84
C GLN A 189 -2.94 -7.00 -7.32
N LEU A 190 -2.86 -8.13 -6.63
CA LEU A 190 -2.59 -8.16 -5.19
C LEU A 190 -1.20 -7.60 -4.88
N LEU A 191 -0.18 -8.02 -5.62
CA LEU A 191 1.20 -7.52 -5.45
C LEU A 191 1.30 -6.01 -5.71
N SER A 192 0.60 -5.48 -6.71
CA SER A 192 0.60 -4.04 -6.99
C SER A 192 -0.05 -3.23 -5.85
N ILE A 193 -1.12 -3.75 -5.25
CA ILE A 193 -1.77 -3.11 -4.09
C ILE A 193 -0.83 -3.14 -2.88
N ILE A 194 -0.20 -4.28 -2.59
CA ILE A 194 0.75 -4.42 -1.48
C ILE A 194 1.94 -3.46 -1.66
N SER A 195 2.50 -3.40 -2.88
CA SER A 195 3.60 -2.48 -3.20
C SER A 195 3.19 -1.02 -2.98
N GLY A 196 1.99 -0.62 -3.40
CA GLY A 196 1.46 0.73 -3.16
C GLY A 196 1.33 1.07 -1.68
N VAL A 197 0.79 0.13 -0.88
CA VAL A 197 0.67 0.31 0.58
C VAL A 197 2.04 0.40 1.24
N MET A 198 3.00 -0.45 0.87
CA MET A 198 4.37 -0.41 1.39
C MET A 198 5.04 0.94 1.10
N LEU A 199 4.85 1.48 -0.11
CA LEU A 199 5.39 2.78 -0.49
C LEU A 199 4.77 3.92 0.33
N LEU A 200 3.47 3.90 0.57
CA LEU A 200 2.79 4.88 1.44
C LEU A 200 3.28 4.78 2.89
N CYS A 201 3.44 3.57 3.42
CA CYS A 201 3.97 3.35 4.76
C CYS A 201 5.41 3.87 4.89
N SER A 202 6.27 3.61 3.90
CA SER A 202 7.66 4.10 3.90
C SER A 202 7.74 5.62 3.85
N LEU A 203 6.89 6.26 3.04
CA LEU A 203 6.78 7.72 2.99
C LEU A 203 6.33 8.29 4.34
N PHE A 204 5.33 7.68 4.96
CA PHE A 204 4.83 8.09 6.28
C PHE A 204 5.91 7.99 7.36
N ILE A 205 6.66 6.90 7.38
CA ILE A 205 7.80 6.71 8.30
C ILE A 205 8.88 7.78 8.05
N ALA A 206 9.19 8.06 6.78
CA ALA A 206 10.16 9.08 6.42
C ALA A 206 9.73 10.48 6.89
N VAL A 207 8.44 10.82 6.77
CA VAL A 207 7.88 12.09 7.28
C VAL A 207 7.98 12.16 8.80
N ILE A 208 7.60 11.10 9.52
CA ILE A 208 7.73 11.07 10.98
C ILE A 208 9.20 11.25 11.38
N PHE A 209 10.12 10.56 10.71
CA PHE A 209 11.55 10.68 10.99
C PHE A 209 12.07 12.10 10.72
N TYR A 210 11.60 12.74 9.63
CA TYR A 210 11.97 14.11 9.29
C TYR A 210 11.44 15.13 10.31
N LEU A 211 10.22 14.94 10.83
CA LEU A 211 9.60 15.84 11.81
C LEU A 211 10.11 15.64 13.24
N ARG A 212 10.82 14.54 13.52
CA ARG A 212 11.39 14.33 14.86
C ARG A 212 12.40 15.42 15.20
N PRO A 213 12.27 16.09 16.36
CA PRO A 213 13.25 17.01 16.85
C PRO A 213 14.59 16.31 17.10
N ILE A 214 15.66 17.06 17.05
CA ILE A 214 17.02 16.56 17.26
C ILE A 214 17.73 17.38 18.34
N ASN A 215 18.74 16.77 18.97
CA ASN A 215 19.65 17.48 19.85
C ASN A 215 20.80 18.07 19.04
N VAL A 216 21.23 19.27 19.38
CA VAL A 216 22.33 19.97 18.73
C VAL A 216 23.41 20.26 19.76
N ASP A 217 24.64 19.87 19.45
CA ASP A 217 25.79 20.10 20.29
C ASP A 217 26.48 21.41 19.91
N PHE A 218 26.78 22.22 20.93
CA PHE A 218 27.56 23.41 20.83
C PHE A 218 28.80 23.27 21.69
N LYS A 219 29.93 23.75 21.20
CA LYS A 219 31.12 23.96 22.03
C LYS A 219 31.38 25.45 22.12
N ILE A 220 31.36 25.95 23.35
CA ILE A 220 31.72 27.34 23.66
C ILE A 220 33.16 27.31 24.11
N ASP A 221 34.04 27.91 23.31
CA ASP A 221 35.45 27.96 23.61
C ASP A 221 35.77 29.24 24.38
N VAL A 222 35.86 29.08 25.69
CA VAL A 222 36.32 30.15 26.59
C VAL A 222 37.23 29.55 27.64
N THR A 223 38.29 30.25 27.90
CA THR A 223 39.38 29.76 28.73
C THR A 223 39.11 29.79 30.23
N ILE A 224 38.12 30.51 30.74
CA ILE A 224 37.75 30.58 32.19
C ILE A 224 36.32 31.11 32.33
N GLY A 225 35.49 30.44 33.19
CA GLY A 225 34.19 30.93 33.63
C GLY A 225 33.02 29.96 33.35
N GLU A 226 31.93 30.09 34.12
CA GLU A 226 30.67 29.39 33.88
C GLU A 226 29.88 30.09 32.77
N TYR A 227 29.30 29.31 31.88
CA TYR A 227 28.54 29.82 30.75
C TYR A 227 27.06 29.59 30.95
N HIS A 228 26.31 30.65 30.91
CA HIS A 228 24.87 30.62 30.92
C HIS A 228 24.33 31.05 29.58
N ASN A 229 23.55 30.22 28.96
CA ASN A 229 22.72 30.69 27.89
C ASN A 229 21.25 30.67 28.37
N ILE A 230 20.34 31.34 27.70
CA ILE A 230 18.91 31.44 28.09
C ILE A 230 18.27 30.05 28.21
N PHE A 231 18.83 29.04 27.57
CA PHE A 231 18.23 27.70 27.47
C PHE A 231 19.10 26.58 28.07
N SER A 232 20.36 26.81 28.33
CA SER A 232 21.26 25.78 28.85
C SER A 232 22.54 26.37 29.43
N VAL A 233 23.10 25.67 30.42
CA VAL A 233 24.40 25.97 31.01
C VAL A 233 25.42 25.02 30.39
N ALA A 234 26.60 25.58 30.03
CA ALA A 234 27.70 24.76 29.55
C ALA A 234 28.31 23.93 30.68
N ASP A 235 28.82 22.74 30.34
CA ASP A 235 29.63 21.95 31.24
C ASP A 235 31.06 22.55 31.42
N ILE A 236 31.88 21.88 32.24
CA ILE A 236 33.26 22.33 32.51
C ILE A 236 34.12 22.43 31.23
N ASP A 237 33.79 21.63 30.23
CA ASP A 237 34.48 21.64 28.92
C ASP A 237 33.88 22.65 27.94
N GLY A 238 32.93 23.46 28.37
CA GLY A 238 32.24 24.45 27.54
C GLY A 238 31.25 23.85 26.55
N LYS A 239 30.85 22.60 26.76
CA LYS A 239 29.90 21.92 25.89
C LYS A 239 28.45 22.15 26.35
N VAL A 240 27.62 22.57 25.41
CA VAL A 240 26.16 22.74 25.60
C VAL A 240 25.42 21.83 24.64
N VAL A 241 24.42 21.15 25.15
CA VAL A 241 23.50 20.35 24.34
C VAL A 241 22.11 20.97 24.43
N ILE A 242 21.64 21.52 23.30
CA ILE A 242 20.28 22.04 23.21
C ILE A 242 19.39 20.94 22.64
N ARG A 243 18.35 20.58 23.39
CA ARG A 243 17.42 19.50 23.04
C ARG A 243 16.23 20.01 22.22
N ASP A 244 15.58 19.09 21.55
CA ASP A 244 14.28 19.29 20.88
C ASP A 244 14.26 20.35 19.78
N ILE A 245 15.37 20.54 19.08
CA ILE A 245 15.45 21.45 17.93
C ILE A 245 14.81 20.78 16.70
N PRO A 246 13.83 21.44 16.03
CA PRO A 246 13.30 20.95 14.78
C PRO A 246 14.39 20.79 13.72
N ARG A 247 14.41 19.67 13.00
CA ARG A 247 15.42 19.39 11.95
C ARG A 247 15.48 20.46 10.86
N SER A 248 14.37 21.13 10.61
CA SER A 248 14.27 22.21 9.62
C SER A 248 15.17 23.41 9.92
N TYR A 249 15.73 23.52 11.12
CA TYR A 249 16.70 24.55 11.48
C TYR A 249 18.13 24.22 11.09
N ILE A 250 18.44 22.95 10.83
CA ILE A 250 19.77 22.56 10.34
C ILE A 250 20.04 23.21 8.98
N GLY A 251 21.20 23.86 8.87
CA GLY A 251 21.60 24.62 7.68
C GLY A 251 21.05 26.04 7.62
N LYS A 252 20.21 26.47 8.57
CA LYS A 252 19.76 27.87 8.66
C LYS A 252 20.71 28.71 9.51
N ILE A 253 20.74 30.01 9.24
CA ILE A 253 21.48 30.98 10.04
C ILE A 253 20.69 31.23 11.32
N ILE A 254 21.33 30.96 12.46
CA ILE A 254 20.80 31.18 13.80
C ILE A 254 21.54 32.33 14.44
N LYS A 255 20.81 33.19 15.16
CA LYS A 255 21.41 34.25 16.01
C LYS A 255 21.46 33.70 17.45
N ALA A 256 22.61 33.81 18.07
CA ALA A 256 22.82 33.46 19.46
C ALA A 256 23.41 34.62 20.23
N HIS A 257 22.88 34.90 21.39
CA HIS A 257 23.40 35.79 22.38
C HIS A 257 24.06 34.96 23.48
N VAL A 258 25.35 35.10 23.66
CA VAL A 258 26.10 34.29 24.61
C VAL A 258 26.83 35.20 25.59
N MET A 259 26.63 34.89 26.87
CA MET A 259 27.30 35.59 27.98
C MET A 259 28.12 34.59 28.77
N GLY A 260 29.25 34.99 29.22
CA GLY A 260 30.11 34.24 30.12
C GLY A 260 30.58 35.13 31.27
N GLU A 261 30.95 34.54 32.41
CA GLU A 261 31.51 35.27 33.52
C GLU A 261 32.82 35.91 33.14
N ASN A 262 32.96 37.21 33.36
CA ASN A 262 34.14 38.03 33.02
C ASN A 262 34.47 38.00 31.49
N CYS A 263 33.49 37.75 30.65
CA CYS A 263 33.60 37.79 29.20
C CYS A 263 32.67 38.84 28.61
N LEU A 264 33.04 39.38 27.46
CA LEU A 264 32.16 40.26 26.70
C LEU A 264 30.98 39.48 26.16
N ALA A 265 29.77 39.96 26.43
CA ALA A 265 28.59 39.41 25.80
C ALA A 265 28.71 39.50 24.28
N THR A 266 28.49 38.40 23.61
CA THR A 266 28.70 38.30 22.16
C THR A 266 27.43 37.90 21.45
N ASP A 267 26.99 38.73 20.50
CA ASP A 267 25.99 38.39 19.53
C ASP A 267 26.64 37.78 18.31
N THR A 268 26.32 36.54 18.04
CA THR A 268 26.89 35.84 16.89
C THR A 268 25.80 35.23 16.02
N SER A 269 26.07 35.10 14.74
CA SER A 269 25.22 34.40 13.81
C SER A 269 26.03 33.35 13.06
N PHE A 270 25.50 32.14 13.02
CA PHE A 270 26.20 31.02 12.38
C PHE A 270 25.20 30.04 11.76
N ASN A 271 25.70 29.24 10.83
CA ASN A 271 24.91 28.20 10.19
C ASN A 271 24.80 26.99 11.13
N LEU A 272 23.59 26.65 11.58
CA LEU A 272 23.38 25.58 12.53
C LEU A 272 23.72 24.22 11.93
N LYS A 273 24.65 23.51 12.53
CA LYS A 273 25.04 22.15 12.20
C LYS A 273 24.54 21.20 13.31
N ARG A 274 24.35 19.93 12.99
CA ARG A 274 23.99 18.91 13.98
C ARG A 274 25.05 18.74 15.07
N SER A 275 26.31 18.90 14.72
CA SER A 275 27.47 18.82 15.61
C SER A 275 28.54 19.80 15.16
N ASN A 276 29.53 20.04 16.02
CA ASN A 276 30.64 20.94 15.73
C ASN A 276 30.23 22.42 15.49
N ASN A 277 29.29 22.90 16.30
CA ASN A 277 29.01 24.33 16.39
C ASN A 277 29.96 24.93 17.41
N TYR A 278 30.71 25.95 17.02
CA TYR A 278 31.66 26.64 17.89
C TYR A 278 31.24 28.10 18.01
N ILE A 279 31.24 28.58 19.27
CA ILE A 279 31.03 30.00 19.58
C ILE A 279 32.24 30.48 20.37
N HIS A 280 32.85 31.56 19.93
CA HIS A 280 34.00 32.14 20.58
C HIS A 280 33.59 33.34 21.41
N LEU A 281 33.95 33.35 22.70
CA LEU A 281 33.77 34.49 23.59
C LEU A 281 35.11 35.17 23.87
N TYR A 282 35.09 36.50 23.89
CA TYR A 282 36.23 37.30 24.21
C TYR A 282 36.19 37.70 25.68
N ARG A 283 37.34 37.69 26.31
CA ARG A 283 37.47 38.12 27.71
C ARG A 283 37.28 39.62 27.83
N ASP A 284 36.64 40.04 28.89
CA ASP A 284 36.45 41.45 29.16
C ASP A 284 37.76 42.07 29.71
N SER A 285 38.20 43.13 29.07
CA SER A 285 39.40 43.89 29.46
C SER A 285 39.28 44.56 30.85
N MET A 286 38.06 44.67 31.37
CA MET A 286 37.87 45.15 32.76
C MET A 286 38.34 44.14 33.81
N TYR A 287 38.41 42.87 33.46
CA TYR A 287 38.78 41.78 34.38
C TYR A 287 40.11 41.12 34.00
N TYR A 288 40.55 41.25 32.75
CA TYR A 288 41.77 40.61 32.27
C TYR A 288 42.68 41.59 31.51
N GLY A 289 43.96 41.61 31.85
CA GLY A 289 45.01 42.21 31.02
C GLY A 289 45.38 41.26 29.86
N HIS A 290 45.47 41.80 28.68
CA HIS A 290 45.85 41.06 27.48
C HIS A 290 47.36 41.30 27.19
N ILE A 291 48.12 40.22 27.17
CA ILE A 291 49.58 40.28 26.93
C ILE A 291 49.90 39.47 25.67
N GLN A 292 50.67 40.10 24.78
CA GLN A 292 51.09 39.47 23.53
C GLN A 292 52.59 39.73 23.34
N PHE A 293 53.35 38.68 23.06
CA PHE A 293 54.74 38.75 22.77
C PHE A 293 55.27 37.56 22.00
N TYR A 294 56.48 37.68 21.45
CA TYR A 294 57.17 36.55 20.85
C TYR A 294 58.25 36.03 21.80
N LEU A 295 58.31 34.72 21.93
CA LEU A 295 59.34 34.05 22.69
C LEU A 295 60.46 33.64 21.73
N LEU A 296 61.61 34.23 21.93
CA LEU A 296 62.80 34.03 21.10
C LEU A 296 63.97 33.50 21.93
N ASP A 297 64.76 32.62 21.33
CA ASP A 297 66.05 32.22 21.90
C ASP A 297 67.01 33.41 21.95
N GLU A 298 67.65 33.61 23.09
CA GLU A 298 68.49 34.76 23.33
C GLU A 298 69.71 34.81 22.39
N ASN A 299 70.33 33.69 22.05
CA ASN A 299 71.51 33.59 21.27
C ASN A 299 71.26 33.48 19.75
N LEU A 300 70.24 32.71 19.38
CA LEU A 300 69.96 32.37 17.99
C LEU A 300 68.85 33.24 17.37
N HIS A 301 68.14 34.02 18.16
CA HIS A 301 67.00 34.85 17.76
C HIS A 301 65.91 34.05 17.01
N ARG A 302 65.83 32.71 17.26
CA ARG A 302 64.83 31.82 16.68
C ARG A 302 63.63 31.75 17.58
N PRO A 303 62.41 31.59 17.02
CA PRO A 303 61.20 31.44 17.83
C PRO A 303 61.24 30.14 18.64
N ILE A 304 60.93 30.26 19.93
CA ILE A 304 60.78 29.11 20.82
C ILE A 304 59.30 28.67 20.75
N VAL A 305 59.08 27.53 20.09
CA VAL A 305 57.73 27.05 19.74
C VAL A 305 57.23 26.03 20.75
N ASN A 306 55.91 25.96 20.91
CA ASN A 306 55.22 24.99 21.76
C ASN A 306 55.72 24.90 23.20
N SER A 307 56.31 25.99 23.71
CA SER A 307 56.88 26.04 25.06
C SER A 307 55.84 26.50 26.07
N LYS A 308 55.78 25.80 27.21
CA LYS A 308 54.88 26.15 28.32
C LYS A 308 55.52 27.30 29.15
N LEU A 309 54.70 28.28 29.45
CA LEU A 309 55.09 29.43 30.25
C LEU A 309 54.10 29.60 31.42
N LEU A 310 54.59 30.02 32.54
CA LEU A 310 53.79 30.42 33.69
C LEU A 310 53.95 31.92 33.89
N ILE A 311 52.90 32.70 33.62
CA ILE A 311 52.90 34.16 33.75
C ILE A 311 51.89 34.53 34.84
N SER A 312 52.35 35.14 35.94
CA SER A 312 51.47 35.53 37.05
C SER A 312 50.48 34.41 37.47
N LYS A 313 51.00 33.20 37.68
CA LYS A 313 50.21 31.97 37.98
C LYS A 313 49.24 31.49 36.88
N THR A 314 49.29 32.07 35.69
CA THR A 314 48.52 31.63 34.53
C THR A 314 49.40 30.82 33.59
N GLU A 315 49.06 29.57 33.34
CA GLU A 315 49.76 28.72 32.37
C GLU A 315 49.34 29.11 30.94
N THR A 316 50.35 29.27 30.08
CA THR A 316 50.14 29.55 28.65
C THR A 316 51.20 28.79 27.83
N GLN A 317 51.03 28.78 26.51
CA GLN A 317 51.97 28.11 25.61
C GLN A 317 52.22 28.97 24.37
N SER A 318 53.47 28.98 23.90
CA SER A 318 53.78 29.57 22.62
C SER A 318 53.27 28.73 21.44
N ASP A 319 52.84 29.36 20.39
CA ASP A 319 52.42 28.71 19.15
C ASP A 319 53.61 28.21 18.30
N ASN A 320 53.35 27.70 17.10
CA ASN A 320 54.35 27.23 16.14
C ASN A 320 55.25 28.36 15.54
N LYS A 321 54.99 29.61 15.89
CA LYS A 321 55.80 30.79 15.51
C LYS A 321 56.47 31.45 16.73
N GLY A 322 56.36 30.83 17.90
CA GLY A 322 56.84 31.38 19.14
C GLY A 322 56.00 32.54 19.68
N PHE A 323 54.80 32.75 19.16
CA PHE A 323 53.89 33.79 19.61
C PHE A 323 53.10 33.31 20.83
N VAL A 324 53.07 34.15 21.87
CA VAL A 324 52.32 33.95 23.10
C VAL A 324 51.21 34.98 23.17
N ASN A 325 50.00 34.49 23.38
CA ASN A 325 48.81 35.30 23.54
C ASN A 325 48.12 34.86 24.85
N CYS A 326 48.16 35.70 25.84
CA CYS A 326 47.71 35.35 27.17
C CYS A 326 46.83 36.43 27.80
N TYR A 327 45.80 36.00 28.48
CA TYR A 327 44.95 36.86 29.30
C TYR A 327 45.23 36.59 30.78
N ILE A 328 45.65 37.60 31.49
CA ILE A 328 46.02 37.52 32.90
C ILE A 328 44.98 38.26 33.74
N PRO A 329 44.34 37.63 34.74
CA PRO A 329 43.41 38.29 35.61
C PRO A 329 44.05 39.52 36.28
N ILE A 330 43.39 40.67 36.23
CA ILE A 330 43.92 41.93 36.78
C ILE A 330 44.33 41.74 38.26
N LYS A 331 43.58 40.95 39.02
CA LYS A 331 43.91 40.61 40.42
C LYS A 331 45.27 39.90 40.59
N LEU A 332 45.85 39.35 39.54
CA LEU A 332 47.13 38.62 39.53
C LEU A 332 48.25 39.42 38.90
N GLN A 333 47.99 40.67 38.50
CA GLN A 333 48.99 41.56 37.87
C GLN A 333 49.77 42.42 38.86
N SER A 334 49.36 42.40 40.14
CA SER A 334 50.01 43.13 41.25
C SER A 334 51.12 42.31 41.91
#